data_97937435418fd2721f9ecaff7c1ca190
#
_entry.id   97937435418fd2721f9ecaff7c1ca190
#
_cell.length_a   1.000
_cell.length_b   1.000
_cell.length_c   1.000
_cell.angle_alpha   90.00
_cell.angle_beta   90.00
_cell.angle_gamma   90.00
#
_symmetry.space_group_name_H-M   'P 1'
#
loop_
_entity.id
_entity.type
_entity.pdbx_description
1 polymer ?
#
loop_
_entity_poly.entity_id
_entity_poly.type
_entity_poly.pdbx_seq_one_letter_code
_entity_poly.pdbx_strand_id
1 'polypeptide(L)'
;LIIDNNDLQFIEHSVQEKIRNDSIDIVFNIYEGKKDLVEKINITGNNVTNEDVIRGELIIDEGDPYINLQLEKSIAKIRARGIFKKVAYNVQDGSKNNLKIINIKVEEGATGEISAGAGIGTSGGTLVFALQENNWLGEGKVVAFEADIDEESFIGRLNYSNPNYNFLGNSINYFIENQSNDKPDLGYENSVL
;
A
#
# COMPACT_ATOMS: atom_id res chain seq x y z
N LEU A 1 10.23 -4.57 28.73
CA LEU A 1 10.56 -3.20 28.21
C LEU A 1 11.74 -3.18 27.23
N ILE A 2 12.21 -4.35 26.75
CA ILE A 2 13.34 -4.47 25.80
C ILE A 2 12.92 -5.19 24.51
N ILE A 3 11.63 -5.51 24.35
CA ILE A 3 11.14 -6.44 23.31
C ILE A 3 10.75 -5.76 21.99
N ASP A 4 10.98 -4.45 21.84
CA ASP A 4 10.45 -3.69 20.71
C ASP A 4 11.45 -3.36 19.59
N ASN A 5 12.65 -3.91 19.62
CA ASN A 5 13.61 -3.79 18.52
C ASN A 5 13.64 -5.08 17.68
N ASN A 6 13.49 -4.94 16.37
CA ASN A 6 13.43 -6.03 15.38
C ASN A 6 14.57 -7.07 15.47
N ASP A 7 15.68 -6.74 16.13
CA ASP A 7 16.83 -7.63 16.34
C ASP A 7 16.64 -8.67 17.44
N LEU A 8 15.57 -8.57 18.25
CA LEU A 8 15.35 -9.46 19.40
C LEU A 8 14.54 -10.73 19.09
N GLN A 9 14.05 -10.89 17.87
CA GLN A 9 13.29 -12.10 17.48
C GLN A 9 14.16 -13.39 17.43
N PHE A 10 15.47 -13.25 17.51
CA PHE A 10 16.43 -14.35 17.49
C PHE A 10 17.06 -14.62 18.85
N ILE A 11 16.45 -14.13 19.93
CA ILE A 11 16.94 -14.29 21.29
C ILE A 11 16.10 -15.35 22.01
N GLU A 12 16.76 -16.44 22.42
CA GLU A 12 16.22 -17.37 23.41
C GLU A 12 16.64 -16.91 24.79
N HIS A 13 15.74 -16.89 25.74
CA HIS A 13 16.04 -16.53 27.12
C HIS A 13 15.56 -17.57 28.11
N SER A 14 16.33 -17.76 29.17
CA SER A 14 15.91 -18.50 30.35
C SER A 14 16.19 -17.68 31.60
N VAL A 15 15.27 -17.72 32.55
CA VAL A 15 15.40 -17.05 33.82
C VAL A 15 15.54 -18.09 34.92
N GLN A 16 16.58 -17.97 35.73
CA GLN A 16 16.82 -18.81 36.89
C GLN A 16 16.77 -17.93 38.16
N GLU A 17 15.95 -18.32 39.11
CA GLU A 17 15.84 -17.68 40.40
C GLU A 17 16.56 -18.53 41.47
N LYS A 18 17.44 -17.91 42.25
CA LYS A 18 18.10 -18.50 43.41
C LYS A 18 17.73 -17.72 44.65
N ILE A 19 16.89 -18.31 45.49
CA ILE A 19 16.47 -17.70 46.75
C ILE A 19 17.54 -17.98 47.81
N ARG A 20 18.04 -16.92 48.45
CA ARG A 20 18.87 -16.93 49.65
C ARG A 20 18.09 -16.25 50.79
N ASN A 21 18.48 -16.47 52.03
CA ASN A 21 17.68 -16.11 53.22
C ASN A 21 17.05 -14.71 53.17
N ASP A 22 17.77 -13.67 52.64
CA ASP A 22 17.28 -12.29 52.55
C ASP A 22 17.42 -11.66 51.15
N SER A 23 17.70 -12.46 50.13
CA SER A 23 17.89 -11.97 48.76
C SER A 23 17.46 -13.00 47.72
N ILE A 24 17.05 -12.50 46.57
CA ILE A 24 16.73 -13.32 45.38
C ILE A 24 17.75 -12.93 44.32
N ASP A 25 18.56 -13.86 43.90
CA ASP A 25 19.43 -13.72 42.73
C ASP A 25 18.64 -14.14 41.50
N ILE A 26 18.48 -13.25 40.53
CA ILE A 26 17.83 -13.55 39.22
C ILE A 26 18.93 -13.57 38.16
N VAL A 27 19.09 -14.72 37.51
CA VAL A 27 20.04 -14.90 36.40
C VAL A 27 19.26 -14.99 35.10
N PHE A 28 19.47 -14.02 34.23
CA PHE A 28 18.95 -14.05 32.86
C PHE A 28 20.01 -14.64 31.95
N ASN A 29 19.73 -15.82 31.37
CA ASN A 29 20.58 -16.38 30.30
C ASN A 29 19.97 -15.99 28.99
N ILE A 30 20.72 -15.28 28.16
CA ILE A 30 20.29 -14.78 26.85
C ILE A 30 21.17 -15.46 25.81
N TYR A 31 20.56 -16.16 24.87
CA TYR A 31 21.24 -16.83 23.76
C TYR A 31 20.78 -16.20 22.44
N GLU A 32 21.73 -15.79 21.63
CA GLU A 32 21.45 -15.36 20.27
C GLU A 32 21.28 -16.60 19.37
N GLY A 33 20.06 -16.78 18.84
CA GLY A 33 19.74 -17.83 17.88
C GLY A 33 20.34 -17.54 16.50
N LYS A 34 20.37 -18.56 15.64
CA LYS A 34 20.76 -18.37 14.23
C LYS A 34 19.66 -17.62 13.50
N LYS A 35 20.05 -16.58 12.77
CA LYS A 35 19.13 -15.82 11.90
C LYS A 35 18.90 -16.62 10.62
N ASP A 36 17.64 -16.88 10.29
CA ASP A 36 17.27 -17.30 8.95
C ASP A 36 17.33 -16.07 8.03
N LEU A 37 17.82 -16.23 6.81
CA LEU A 37 17.90 -15.18 5.80
C LEU A 37 16.90 -15.45 4.67
N VAL A 38 16.43 -14.42 4.03
CA VAL A 38 15.62 -14.53 2.82
C VAL A 38 16.53 -14.88 1.65
N GLU A 39 16.37 -16.08 1.09
CA GLU A 39 17.12 -16.50 -0.09
C GLU A 39 16.53 -15.92 -1.36
N LYS A 40 15.19 -15.91 -1.45
CA LYS A 40 14.49 -15.49 -2.65
C LYS A 40 13.04 -15.10 -2.34
N ILE A 41 12.55 -14.10 -3.07
CA ILE A 41 11.14 -13.70 -3.07
C ILE A 41 10.57 -13.93 -4.46
N ASN A 42 9.67 -14.92 -4.60
CA ASN A 42 8.98 -15.20 -5.84
C ASN A 42 7.61 -14.52 -5.83
N ILE A 43 7.31 -13.80 -6.88
CA ILE A 43 6.01 -13.13 -7.08
C ILE A 43 5.34 -13.77 -8.30
N THR A 44 4.05 -14.11 -8.18
CA THR A 44 3.28 -14.77 -9.24
C THR A 44 1.84 -14.27 -9.27
N GLY A 45 1.23 -14.31 -10.48
CA GLY A 45 -0.17 -13.93 -10.68
C GLY A 45 -0.37 -12.47 -11.09
N ASN A 46 0.71 -11.70 -11.18
CA ASN A 46 0.74 -10.32 -11.67
C ASN A 46 0.93 -10.31 -13.20
N ASN A 47 -0.16 -10.52 -13.94
CA ASN A 47 -0.11 -10.60 -15.41
C ASN A 47 -0.13 -9.21 -16.07
N VAL A 48 -0.76 -8.24 -15.43
CA VAL A 48 -0.91 -6.84 -15.86
C VAL A 48 -0.03 -5.92 -15.03
N THR A 49 -0.01 -6.14 -13.71
CA THR A 49 0.74 -5.30 -12.77
C THR A 49 2.23 -5.60 -12.84
N ASN A 50 3.05 -4.58 -12.99
CA ASN A 50 4.51 -4.71 -12.95
C ASN A 50 4.97 -5.25 -11.60
N GLU A 51 5.95 -6.14 -11.60
CA GLU A 51 6.49 -6.75 -10.39
C GLU A 51 7.04 -5.70 -9.41
N ASP A 52 7.63 -4.61 -9.92
CA ASP A 52 8.17 -3.50 -9.13
C ASP A 52 7.11 -2.82 -8.24
N VAL A 53 5.84 -2.82 -8.65
CA VAL A 53 4.73 -2.30 -7.82
C VAL A 53 4.55 -3.13 -6.56
N ILE A 54 4.73 -4.44 -6.66
CA ILE A 54 4.62 -5.36 -5.52
C ILE A 54 5.90 -5.30 -4.69
N ARG A 55 7.07 -5.36 -5.35
CA ARG A 55 8.38 -5.28 -4.67
C ARG A 55 8.55 -3.97 -3.92
N GLY A 56 8.07 -2.86 -4.45
CA GLY A 56 8.12 -1.55 -3.79
C GLY A 56 7.34 -1.45 -2.48
N GLU A 57 6.43 -2.39 -2.20
CA GLU A 57 5.70 -2.45 -0.93
C GLU A 57 6.36 -3.39 0.09
N LEU A 58 7.39 -4.13 -0.30
CA LEU A 58 8.11 -5.01 0.60
C LEU A 58 8.99 -4.20 1.57
N ILE A 59 9.00 -4.62 2.83
CA ILE A 59 9.86 -4.08 3.90
C ILE A 59 11.09 -4.99 4.08
N ILE A 60 11.01 -6.20 3.53
CA ILE A 60 12.04 -7.25 3.59
C ILE A 60 12.50 -7.54 2.17
N ASP A 61 13.81 -7.72 2.00
CA ASP A 61 14.41 -8.00 0.69
C ASP A 61 15.23 -9.31 0.72
N GLU A 62 15.67 -9.76 -0.43
CA GLU A 62 16.54 -10.91 -0.58
C GLU A 62 17.90 -10.64 0.07
N GLY A 63 18.34 -11.53 0.95
CA GLY A 63 19.53 -11.38 1.77
C GLY A 63 19.29 -10.82 3.18
N ASP A 64 18.12 -10.25 3.44
CA ASP A 64 17.76 -9.74 4.75
C ASP A 64 17.47 -10.87 5.76
N PRO A 65 17.57 -10.60 7.06
CA PRO A 65 17.04 -11.49 8.08
C PRO A 65 15.54 -11.72 7.89
N TYR A 66 15.11 -12.98 7.88
CA TYR A 66 13.71 -13.32 7.81
C TYR A 66 13.02 -12.96 9.12
N ILE A 67 12.13 -11.97 9.07
CA ILE A 67 11.32 -11.52 10.20
C ILE A 67 9.84 -11.59 9.78
N ASN A 68 9.08 -12.52 10.39
CA ASN A 68 7.68 -12.75 10.02
C ASN A 68 6.83 -11.48 10.10
N LEU A 69 7.05 -10.64 11.12
CA LEU A 69 6.32 -9.37 11.28
C LEU A 69 6.56 -8.39 10.11
N GLN A 70 7.79 -8.34 9.57
CA GLN A 70 8.10 -7.50 8.42
C GLN A 70 7.42 -8.02 7.15
N LEU A 71 7.39 -9.35 6.98
CA LEU A 71 6.66 -9.98 5.88
C LEU A 71 5.15 -9.70 5.99
N GLU A 72 4.54 -9.87 7.15
CA GLU A 72 3.12 -9.56 7.36
C GLU A 72 2.79 -8.10 7.08
N LYS A 73 3.64 -7.16 7.52
CA LYS A 73 3.50 -5.74 7.20
C LYS A 73 3.61 -5.48 5.69
N SER A 74 4.55 -6.14 5.01
CA SER A 74 4.70 -6.07 3.55
C SER A 74 3.43 -6.54 2.84
N ILE A 75 2.89 -7.70 3.24
CA ILE A 75 1.65 -8.23 2.68
C ILE A 75 0.45 -7.30 2.94
N ALA A 76 0.40 -6.69 4.13
CA ALA A 76 -0.63 -5.71 4.45
C ALA A 76 -0.54 -4.46 3.55
N LYS A 77 0.68 -3.96 3.26
CA LYS A 77 0.90 -2.85 2.33
C LYS A 77 0.45 -3.19 0.91
N ILE A 78 0.82 -4.39 0.40
CA ILE A 78 0.39 -4.85 -0.92
C ILE A 78 -1.15 -4.92 -1.00
N ARG A 79 -1.83 -5.44 0.04
CA ARG A 79 -3.30 -5.48 0.11
C ARG A 79 -3.91 -4.08 0.15
N ALA A 80 -3.30 -3.16 0.88
CA ALA A 80 -3.77 -1.78 1.02
C ALA A 80 -3.75 -0.99 -0.30
N ARG A 81 -3.00 -1.45 -1.31
CA ARG A 81 -3.02 -0.87 -2.67
C ARG A 81 -4.40 -0.97 -3.34
N GLY A 82 -5.22 -1.95 -2.95
CA GLY A 82 -6.57 -2.13 -3.50
C GLY A 82 -6.64 -2.61 -4.97
N ILE A 83 -5.48 -2.91 -5.58
CA ILE A 83 -5.39 -3.35 -6.99
C ILE A 83 -5.45 -4.87 -7.15
N PHE A 84 -5.34 -5.61 -6.06
CA PHE A 84 -5.41 -7.07 -6.04
C PHE A 84 -6.68 -7.55 -5.33
N LYS A 85 -7.39 -8.47 -5.96
CA LYS A 85 -8.55 -9.15 -5.38
C LYS A 85 -8.15 -10.06 -4.22
N LYS A 86 -6.97 -10.69 -4.33
CA LYS A 86 -6.42 -11.57 -3.31
C LYS A 86 -4.90 -11.49 -3.29
N VAL A 87 -4.33 -11.48 -2.08
CA VAL A 87 -2.88 -11.60 -1.84
C VAL A 87 -2.67 -12.70 -0.83
N ALA A 88 -1.98 -13.76 -1.24
CA ALA A 88 -1.58 -14.89 -0.42
C ALA A 88 -0.07 -15.04 -0.42
N TYR A 89 0.49 -15.61 0.63
CA TYR A 89 1.91 -15.93 0.70
C TYR A 89 2.13 -17.25 1.42
N ASN A 90 3.26 -17.87 1.14
CA ASN A 90 3.80 -18.97 1.92
C ASN A 90 5.32 -18.86 2.01
N VAL A 91 5.87 -19.37 3.10
CA VAL A 91 7.31 -19.42 3.34
C VAL A 91 7.71 -20.88 3.40
N GLN A 92 8.79 -21.21 2.72
CA GLN A 92 9.37 -22.56 2.70
C GLN A 92 10.87 -22.52 2.95
N ASP A 93 11.44 -23.64 3.33
CA ASP A 93 12.88 -23.75 3.50
C ASP A 93 13.60 -23.59 2.16
N GLY A 94 14.72 -22.89 2.19
CA GLY A 94 15.56 -22.64 1.03
C GLY A 94 16.59 -23.76 0.76
N SER A 95 17.63 -23.41 0.00
CA SER A 95 18.69 -24.33 -0.38
C SER A 95 19.54 -24.79 0.80
N LYS A 96 19.51 -24.09 1.93
CA LYS A 96 20.23 -24.41 3.18
C LYS A 96 19.31 -24.21 4.39
N ASN A 97 19.65 -24.84 5.52
CA ASN A 97 18.84 -24.86 6.74
C ASN A 97 18.54 -23.47 7.35
N ASN A 98 19.35 -22.45 7.00
CA ASN A 98 19.16 -21.07 7.48
C ASN A 98 18.68 -20.12 6.38
N LEU A 99 18.11 -20.65 5.30
CA LEU A 99 17.57 -19.86 4.20
C LEU A 99 16.07 -20.11 4.05
N LYS A 100 15.33 -19.06 3.73
CA LYS A 100 13.88 -19.10 3.50
C LYS A 100 13.55 -18.54 2.12
N ILE A 101 12.62 -19.20 1.45
CA ILE A 101 12.03 -18.72 0.19
C ILE A 101 10.63 -18.24 0.48
N ILE A 102 10.35 -17.00 0.10
CA ILE A 102 9.03 -16.38 0.25
C ILE A 102 8.34 -16.44 -1.12
N ASN A 103 7.16 -17.06 -1.17
CA ASN A 103 6.34 -17.08 -2.38
C ASN A 103 5.10 -16.22 -2.15
N ILE A 104 4.96 -15.14 -2.91
CA ILE A 104 3.81 -14.24 -2.90
C ILE A 104 2.99 -14.52 -4.13
N LYS A 105 1.71 -14.82 -3.95
CA LYS A 105 0.76 -15.02 -5.05
C LYS A 105 -0.33 -13.97 -4.98
N VAL A 106 -0.46 -13.20 -6.04
CA VAL A 106 -1.52 -12.21 -6.20
C VAL A 106 -2.58 -12.71 -7.20
N GLU A 107 -3.80 -12.23 -7.04
CA GLU A 107 -4.90 -12.38 -7.98
C GLU A 107 -5.36 -10.98 -8.36
N GLU A 108 -5.18 -10.61 -9.61
CA GLU A 108 -5.57 -9.30 -10.11
C GLU A 108 -7.10 -9.18 -10.20
N GLY A 109 -7.60 -7.98 -10.00
CA GLY A 109 -9.00 -7.63 -10.11
C GLY A 109 -9.22 -6.51 -11.11
N ALA A 110 -10.47 -6.09 -11.29
CA ALA A 110 -10.77 -4.85 -11.98
C ALA A 110 -10.29 -3.69 -11.10
N THR A 111 -9.52 -2.77 -11.70
CA THR A 111 -8.94 -1.60 -11.02
C THR A 111 -9.58 -0.29 -11.47
N GLY A 112 -10.37 -0.36 -12.56
CA GLY A 112 -11.14 0.75 -13.09
C GLY A 112 -12.51 0.87 -12.42
N GLU A 113 -12.90 2.09 -12.07
CA GLU A 113 -14.19 2.44 -11.50
C GLU A 113 -14.87 3.51 -12.36
N ILE A 114 -16.17 3.37 -12.56
CA ILE A 114 -17.02 4.35 -13.24
C ILE A 114 -18.16 4.69 -12.31
N SER A 115 -18.39 5.96 -12.08
CA SER A 115 -19.55 6.44 -11.34
C SER A 115 -20.28 7.55 -12.09
N ALA A 116 -21.59 7.59 -11.92
CA ALA A 116 -22.45 8.67 -12.43
C ALA A 116 -23.51 8.98 -11.39
N GLY A 117 -23.81 10.24 -11.23
CA GLY A 117 -24.82 10.74 -10.30
C GLY A 117 -25.61 11.88 -10.90
N ALA A 118 -26.84 12.08 -10.39
CA ALA A 118 -27.66 13.24 -10.70
C ALA A 118 -28.26 13.80 -9.42
N GLY A 119 -28.34 15.11 -9.33
CA GLY A 119 -28.91 15.82 -8.18
C GLY A 119 -29.80 16.99 -8.62
N ILE A 120 -30.61 17.49 -7.72
CA ILE A 120 -31.37 18.73 -7.90
C ILE A 120 -31.09 19.62 -6.70
N GLY A 121 -30.63 20.83 -6.95
CA GLY A 121 -30.35 21.84 -5.94
C GLY A 121 -31.08 23.16 -6.20
N THR A 122 -30.76 24.19 -5.43
CA THR A 122 -31.30 25.54 -5.60
C THR A 122 -30.86 26.20 -6.89
N SER A 123 -29.77 25.74 -7.50
CA SER A 123 -29.21 26.24 -8.78
C SER A 123 -29.59 25.36 -9.98
N GLY A 124 -30.63 24.49 -9.83
CA GLY A 124 -31.05 23.59 -10.92
C GLY A 124 -30.61 22.15 -10.78
N GLY A 125 -30.56 21.43 -11.90
CA GLY A 125 -30.09 20.03 -11.98
C GLY A 125 -28.57 19.95 -12.10
N THR A 126 -27.97 18.97 -11.40
CA THR A 126 -26.53 18.65 -11.49
C THR A 126 -26.33 17.23 -11.95
N LEU A 127 -25.40 17.01 -12.87
CA LEU A 127 -24.90 15.70 -13.28
C LEU A 127 -23.43 15.59 -12.89
N VAL A 128 -23.07 14.47 -12.28
CA VAL A 128 -21.68 14.15 -11.95
C VAL A 128 -21.29 12.87 -12.65
N PHE A 129 -20.11 12.87 -13.26
CA PHE A 129 -19.53 11.71 -13.90
C PHE A 129 -18.08 11.56 -13.47
N ALA A 130 -17.67 10.36 -13.04
CA ALA A 130 -16.28 10.10 -12.67
C ALA A 130 -15.80 8.77 -13.22
N LEU A 131 -14.54 8.79 -13.67
CA LEU A 131 -13.75 7.64 -14.10
C LEU A 131 -12.48 7.61 -13.25
N GLN A 132 -12.13 6.44 -12.73
CA GLN A 132 -10.88 6.25 -12.01
C GLN A 132 -10.25 4.93 -12.40
N GLU A 133 -8.94 4.95 -12.62
CA GLU A 133 -8.11 3.75 -12.80
C GLU A 133 -7.03 3.74 -11.72
N ASN A 134 -7.00 2.67 -10.90
CA ASN A 134 -6.10 2.56 -9.75
C ASN A 134 -4.78 1.84 -10.07
N ASN A 135 -4.65 1.32 -11.29
CA ASN A 135 -3.44 0.62 -11.74
C ASN A 135 -3.10 0.99 -13.19
N TRP A 136 -3.00 2.30 -13.45
CA TRP A 136 -2.74 2.83 -14.78
C TRP A 136 -1.50 2.20 -15.40
N LEU A 137 -1.66 1.57 -16.57
CA LEU A 137 -0.63 0.85 -17.32
C LEU A 137 0.08 -0.26 -16.52
N GLY A 138 -0.53 -0.79 -15.46
CA GLY A 138 0.09 -1.80 -14.60
C GLY A 138 1.17 -1.24 -13.67
N GLU A 139 1.29 0.07 -13.55
CA GLU A 139 2.33 0.74 -12.76
C GLU A 139 1.87 1.14 -11.34
N GLY A 140 0.66 0.70 -10.93
CA GLY A 140 0.10 1.03 -9.62
C GLY A 140 -0.17 2.53 -9.42
N LYS A 141 -0.23 3.30 -10.48
CA LYS A 141 -0.55 4.73 -10.49
C LYS A 141 -2.04 4.92 -10.62
N VAL A 142 -2.56 6.01 -10.04
CA VAL A 142 -3.98 6.35 -10.12
C VAL A 142 -4.17 7.48 -11.11
N VAL A 143 -5.10 7.29 -12.04
CA VAL A 143 -5.58 8.34 -12.93
C VAL A 143 -7.08 8.47 -12.72
N ALA A 144 -7.56 9.67 -12.40
CA ALA A 144 -8.97 9.94 -12.21
C ALA A 144 -9.40 11.16 -13.02
N PHE A 145 -10.58 11.06 -13.62
CA PHE A 145 -11.26 12.15 -14.28
C PHE A 145 -12.65 12.30 -13.65
N GLU A 146 -13.05 13.55 -13.36
CA GLU A 146 -14.36 13.90 -12.84
C GLU A 146 -14.92 15.09 -13.63
N ALA A 147 -16.21 15.06 -13.91
CA ALA A 147 -16.92 16.16 -14.53
C ALA A 147 -18.22 16.41 -13.76
N ASP A 148 -18.37 17.63 -13.28
CA ASP A 148 -19.61 18.15 -12.70
C ASP A 148 -20.25 19.12 -13.70
N ILE A 149 -21.49 18.89 -14.05
CA ILE A 149 -22.22 19.63 -15.05
C ILE A 149 -23.52 20.10 -14.41
N ASP A 150 -23.72 21.37 -14.31
CA ASP A 150 -25.02 21.98 -13.96
C ASP A 150 -25.48 22.98 -15.02
N GLU A 151 -26.61 23.61 -14.80
CA GLU A 151 -27.24 24.51 -15.79
C GLU A 151 -26.38 25.75 -16.12
N GLU A 152 -25.55 26.18 -15.16
CA GLU A 152 -24.76 27.41 -15.26
C GLU A 152 -23.26 27.16 -15.10
N SER A 153 -22.82 25.92 -14.84
CA SER A 153 -21.41 25.62 -14.63
C SER A 153 -20.97 24.27 -15.16
N PHE A 154 -19.70 24.20 -15.51
CA PHE A 154 -19.00 22.99 -15.81
C PHE A 154 -17.70 22.98 -15.04
N ILE A 155 -17.44 21.90 -14.31
CA ILE A 155 -16.18 21.70 -13.62
C ILE A 155 -15.59 20.35 -14.11
N GLY A 156 -14.42 20.41 -14.71
CA GLY A 156 -13.64 19.24 -15.12
C GLY A 156 -12.40 19.10 -14.26
N ARG A 157 -12.16 17.92 -13.71
CA ARG A 157 -11.00 17.61 -12.87
C ARG A 157 -10.22 16.44 -13.43
N LEU A 158 -8.91 16.57 -13.50
CA LEU A 158 -7.99 15.48 -13.81
C LEU A 158 -7.01 15.33 -12.66
N ASN A 159 -6.92 14.12 -12.12
CA ASN A 159 -5.97 13.79 -11.06
C ASN A 159 -5.07 12.65 -11.53
N TYR A 160 -3.76 12.81 -11.28
CA TYR A 160 -2.77 11.76 -11.42
C TYR A 160 -2.03 11.61 -10.09
N SER A 161 -1.95 10.38 -9.58
CA SER A 161 -1.26 10.07 -8.34
C SER A 161 -0.30 8.89 -8.52
N ASN A 162 0.93 9.07 -8.05
CA ASN A 162 1.87 7.97 -7.82
C ASN A 162 2.05 7.81 -6.30
N PRO A 163 1.41 6.83 -5.67
CA PRO A 163 1.36 6.72 -4.20
C PRO A 163 2.66 6.20 -3.58
N ASN A 164 3.60 5.68 -4.37
CA ASN A 164 4.90 5.21 -3.88
C ASN A 164 6.01 5.56 -4.88
N TYR A 165 6.17 6.85 -5.13
CA TYR A 165 7.04 7.40 -6.18
C TYR A 165 8.50 6.94 -6.11
N ASN A 166 9.04 6.79 -4.90
CA ASN A 166 10.46 6.47 -4.69
C ASN A 166 10.67 5.21 -3.84
N PHE A 167 9.65 4.35 -3.73
CA PHE A 167 9.63 3.14 -2.90
C PHE A 167 9.88 3.37 -1.39
N LEU A 168 9.87 4.64 -0.96
CA LEU A 168 9.99 5.06 0.45
C LEU A 168 8.65 5.49 1.06
N GLY A 169 7.54 5.25 0.34
CA GLY A 169 6.20 5.63 0.78
C GLY A 169 5.85 7.10 0.53
N ASN A 170 6.67 7.85 -0.22
CA ASN A 170 6.33 9.20 -0.65
C ASN A 170 5.40 9.15 -1.86
N SER A 171 4.40 10.03 -1.90
CA SER A 171 3.48 10.17 -3.02
C SER A 171 3.70 11.46 -3.80
N ILE A 172 3.47 11.40 -5.10
CA ILE A 172 3.37 12.59 -5.96
C ILE A 172 1.96 12.63 -6.53
N ASN A 173 1.32 13.80 -6.42
CA ASN A 173 -0.02 14.04 -6.96
C ASN A 173 0.02 15.27 -7.86
N TYR A 174 -0.55 15.14 -9.07
CA TYR A 174 -0.80 16.24 -9.99
C TYR A 174 -2.31 16.40 -10.13
N PHE A 175 -2.76 17.63 -10.02
CA PHE A 175 -4.17 17.98 -10.09
C PHE A 175 -4.37 19.14 -11.06
N ILE A 176 -5.33 19.00 -11.95
CA ILE A 176 -5.75 20.05 -12.88
C ILE A 176 -7.26 20.17 -12.75
N GLU A 177 -7.75 21.37 -12.54
CA GLU A 177 -9.16 21.70 -12.54
C GLU A 177 -9.43 22.82 -13.52
N ASN A 178 -10.46 22.65 -14.34
CA ASN A 178 -11.04 23.70 -15.15
C ASN A 178 -12.47 23.94 -14.67
N GLN A 179 -12.78 25.17 -14.34
CA GLN A 179 -14.13 25.62 -14.00
C GLN A 179 -14.61 26.68 -14.99
N SER A 180 -15.77 26.47 -15.59
CA SER A 180 -16.47 27.46 -16.41
C SER A 180 -17.82 27.76 -15.77
N ASN A 181 -18.16 29.03 -15.68
CA ASN A 181 -19.45 29.51 -15.22
C ASN A 181 -20.04 30.44 -16.29
N ASP A 182 -21.26 30.13 -16.68
CA ASP A 182 -22.07 30.97 -17.60
C ASP A 182 -23.37 31.36 -16.89
N LYS A 183 -23.53 32.66 -16.64
CA LYS A 183 -24.72 33.24 -15.99
C LYS A 183 -25.37 34.22 -16.93
N PRO A 184 -26.15 33.75 -17.93
CA PRO A 184 -26.71 34.57 -18.98
C PRO A 184 -27.64 35.64 -18.43
N ASP A 185 -28.36 35.36 -17.34
CA ASP A 185 -29.26 36.34 -16.68
C ASP A 185 -28.50 37.54 -16.09
N LEU A 186 -27.23 37.39 -15.78
CA LEU A 186 -26.35 38.42 -15.26
C LEU A 186 -25.37 38.96 -16.32
N GLY A 187 -25.39 38.41 -17.52
CA GLY A 187 -24.46 38.76 -18.60
C GLY A 187 -23.01 38.48 -18.24
N TYR A 188 -22.76 37.39 -17.48
CA TYR A 188 -21.46 37.06 -16.93
C TYR A 188 -21.04 35.65 -17.39
N GLU A 189 -19.86 35.58 -17.99
CA GLU A 189 -19.15 34.33 -18.31
C GLU A 189 -17.72 34.39 -17.75
N ASN A 190 -17.29 33.31 -17.11
CA ASN A 190 -15.93 33.18 -16.59
C ASN A 190 -15.41 31.74 -16.76
N SER A 191 -14.16 31.60 -17.10
CA SER A 191 -13.44 30.31 -17.11
C SER A 191 -12.10 30.43 -16.37
N VAL A 192 -11.81 29.49 -15.51
CA VAL A 192 -10.58 29.42 -14.71
C VAL A 192 -9.97 28.03 -14.89
N LEU A 193 -8.64 28.01 -15.07
CA LEU A 193 -7.83 26.81 -15.14
C LEU A 193 -6.87 26.77 -13.95
#